data_b9d6e8cc84ba4694b74054e7fa728efb
#
_entry.id   b9d6e8cc84ba4694b74054e7fa728efb
#
_cell.length_a   1.000
_cell.length_b   1.000
_cell.length_c   1.000
_cell.angle_alpha   90.00
_cell.angle_beta   90.00
_cell.angle_gamma   90.00
#
_symmetry.space_group_name_H-M   'P 1'
#
loop_
_entity.id
_entity.type
_entity.pdbx_description
1 polymer ?
#
loop_
_entity_poly.entity_id
_entity_poly.type
_entity_poly.pdbx_seq_one_letter_code
_entity_poly.pdbx_strand_id
1 'polypeptide(L)'
;MEQQQRGRRTLLVPVGSFEQHGSHLPLTTDTIVATTVCNDVATVRDVDVAPAFPYGASGEHEGFWGLLSLGTDATAQALVELVRSARASWSRLVFVSGHGGNFEALHRVVTVAQVEGDDVLVWFPTDHEGDAHAGVTETSVLLSVDPALVREERAVFAAPEGWMAQARRSGVRAISPTGVLGDPSDATAERGRTLRARWCGEVVALVDRPRRES
;
A
#
# COMPACT_ATOMS: atom_id res chain seq x y z
N MET A 1 17.13 27.44 13.83
CA MET A 1 15.94 26.80 14.46
C MET A 1 15.07 26.04 13.45
N GLU A 2 14.72 26.57 12.30
CA GLU A 2 13.92 25.84 11.27
C GLU A 2 14.60 24.58 10.75
N GLN A 3 15.90 24.56 10.51
CA GLN A 3 16.64 23.37 10.05
C GLN A 3 16.69 22.25 11.11
N GLN A 4 16.75 22.59 12.41
CA GLN A 4 16.73 21.60 13.50
C GLN A 4 15.33 21.01 13.74
N GLN A 5 14.27 21.76 13.42
CA GLN A 5 12.88 21.24 13.48
C GLN A 5 12.58 20.32 12.30
N ARG A 6 13.10 20.61 11.10
CA ARG A 6 12.95 19.74 9.92
C ARG A 6 13.56 18.35 10.13
N GLY A 7 14.73 18.25 10.77
CA GLY A 7 15.38 16.97 11.10
C GLY A 7 14.63 16.08 12.11
N ARG A 8 13.46 16.51 12.63
CA ARG A 8 12.60 15.72 13.52
C ARG A 8 11.26 15.30 12.88
N ARG A 9 11.01 15.68 11.64
CA ARG A 9 9.75 15.37 10.95
C ARG A 9 9.72 13.90 10.47
N THR A 10 8.52 13.40 10.30
CA THR A 10 8.25 12.09 9.68
C THR A 10 7.91 12.30 8.21
N LEU A 11 8.49 11.47 7.34
CA LEU A 11 8.11 11.36 5.94
C LEU A 11 7.23 10.13 5.74
N LEU A 12 6.04 10.32 5.21
CA LEU A 12 5.20 9.23 4.69
C LEU A 12 5.55 8.99 3.23
N VAL A 13 5.77 7.75 2.86
CA VAL A 13 6.08 7.33 1.49
C VAL A 13 4.99 6.38 1.01
N PRO A 14 4.05 6.83 0.17
CA PRO A 14 3.05 5.95 -0.43
C PRO A 14 3.73 4.94 -1.36
N VAL A 15 3.46 3.65 -1.18
CA VAL A 15 3.99 2.57 -2.02
C VAL A 15 2.83 1.81 -2.62
N GLY A 16 2.70 1.88 -3.93
CA GLY A 16 1.66 1.21 -4.69
C GLY A 16 2.17 0.02 -5.48
N SER A 17 1.38 -0.33 -6.47
CA SER A 17 1.67 -1.26 -7.53
C SER A 17 0.94 -0.79 -8.79
N PHE A 18 1.32 -1.34 -9.95
CA PHE A 18 0.62 -1.12 -11.22
C PHE A 18 0.22 -2.47 -11.78
N GLU A 19 -0.97 -2.94 -11.40
CA GLU A 19 -1.45 -4.28 -11.65
C GLU A 19 -2.96 -4.32 -11.88
N GLN A 20 -3.47 -5.44 -12.39
CA GLN A 20 -4.90 -5.63 -12.59
C GLN A 20 -5.68 -5.64 -11.27
N HIS A 21 -6.87 -5.06 -11.27
CA HIS A 21 -7.86 -5.08 -10.19
C HIS A 21 -9.26 -5.41 -10.74
N GLY A 22 -9.35 -6.52 -11.47
CA GLY A 22 -10.57 -6.89 -12.17
C GLY A 22 -10.91 -5.94 -13.33
N SER A 23 -12.17 -5.95 -13.77
CA SER A 23 -12.68 -5.05 -14.81
C SER A 23 -13.11 -3.69 -14.28
N HIS A 24 -13.28 -3.55 -12.97
CA HIS A 24 -14.00 -2.42 -12.36
C HIS A 24 -13.11 -1.40 -11.66
N LEU A 25 -11.88 -1.73 -11.29
CA LEU A 25 -10.94 -0.79 -10.66
C LEU A 25 -9.76 -0.48 -11.59
N PRO A 26 -9.13 0.70 -11.44
CA PRO A 26 -7.98 1.08 -12.23
C PRO A 26 -6.72 0.29 -11.85
N LEU A 27 -5.77 0.17 -12.78
CA LEU A 27 -4.46 -0.46 -12.55
C LEU A 27 -3.63 0.23 -11.44
N THR A 28 -4.01 1.44 -11.06
CA THR A 28 -3.34 2.28 -10.05
C THR A 28 -4.01 2.20 -8.67
N THR A 29 -4.91 1.25 -8.45
CA THR A 29 -5.71 1.12 -7.21
C THR A 29 -4.84 1.20 -5.96
N ASP A 30 -3.78 0.41 -5.88
CA ASP A 30 -2.88 0.37 -4.72
C ASP A 30 -2.20 1.72 -4.45
N THR A 31 -1.78 2.39 -5.53
CA THR A 31 -1.18 3.72 -5.44
C THR A 31 -2.19 4.75 -4.93
N ILE A 32 -3.45 4.66 -5.38
CA ILE A 32 -4.54 5.53 -4.93
C ILE A 32 -4.82 5.28 -3.45
N VAL A 33 -4.93 4.02 -3.03
CA VAL A 33 -5.15 3.64 -1.62
C VAL A 33 -4.03 4.19 -0.74
N ALA A 34 -2.77 3.89 -1.05
CA ALA A 34 -1.62 4.33 -0.28
C ALA A 34 -1.53 5.85 -0.16
N THR A 35 -1.72 6.57 -1.29
CA THR A 35 -1.69 8.03 -1.33
C THR A 35 -2.82 8.64 -0.52
N THR A 36 -4.02 8.07 -0.61
CA THR A 36 -5.19 8.53 0.14
C THR A 36 -4.95 8.42 1.64
N VAL A 37 -4.44 7.29 2.13
CA VAL A 37 -4.13 7.10 3.55
C VAL A 37 -3.06 8.10 4.01
N CYS A 38 -1.99 8.30 3.25
CA CYS A 38 -0.96 9.29 3.58
C CYS A 38 -1.52 10.71 3.67
N ASN A 39 -2.38 11.10 2.73
CA ASN A 39 -3.03 12.41 2.72
C ASN A 39 -3.98 12.57 3.91
N ASP A 40 -4.77 11.55 4.25
CA ASP A 40 -5.65 11.57 5.42
C ASP A 40 -4.84 11.80 6.71
N VAL A 41 -3.69 11.13 6.87
CA VAL A 41 -2.77 11.33 8.02
C VAL A 41 -2.23 12.76 8.05
N ALA A 42 -1.84 13.31 6.90
CA ALA A 42 -1.31 14.67 6.82
C ALA A 42 -2.34 15.76 7.17
N THR A 43 -3.65 15.43 7.16
CA THR A 43 -4.69 16.36 7.66
C THR A 43 -4.71 16.47 9.19
N VAL A 44 -4.17 15.46 9.91
CA VAL A 44 -4.28 15.35 11.38
C VAL A 44 -2.93 15.30 12.10
N ARG A 45 -1.82 15.21 11.34
CA ARG A 45 -0.43 15.22 11.87
C ARG A 45 0.47 16.09 11.01
N ASP A 46 1.44 16.73 11.64
CA ASP A 46 2.50 17.47 10.95
C ASP A 46 3.54 16.51 10.40
N VAL A 47 3.28 15.99 9.22
CA VAL A 47 4.11 15.06 8.45
C VAL A 47 4.30 15.56 7.02
N ASP A 48 5.39 15.15 6.39
CA ASP A 48 5.57 15.34 4.96
C ASP A 48 5.10 14.09 4.22
N VAL A 49 4.54 14.26 3.00
CA VAL A 49 4.14 13.16 2.12
C VAL A 49 4.99 13.21 0.85
N ALA A 50 5.73 12.15 0.58
CA ALA A 50 6.49 12.02 -0.65
C ALA A 50 5.58 11.76 -1.86
N PRO A 51 6.04 12.02 -3.09
CA PRO A 51 5.43 11.43 -4.28
C PRO A 51 5.34 9.92 -4.15
N ALA A 52 4.26 9.32 -4.64
CA ALA A 52 4.08 7.88 -4.55
C ALA A 52 5.15 7.11 -5.35
N PHE A 53 5.54 5.95 -4.84
CA PHE A 53 6.30 4.94 -5.56
C PHE A 53 5.30 3.96 -6.21
N PRO A 54 4.96 4.12 -7.52
CA PRO A 54 3.80 3.47 -8.13
C PRO A 54 4.12 2.09 -8.73
N TYR A 55 5.37 1.68 -8.82
CA TYR A 55 5.78 0.40 -9.39
C TYR A 55 6.37 -0.47 -8.28
N GLY A 56 5.61 -1.44 -7.82
CA GLY A 56 5.99 -2.34 -6.75
C GLY A 56 6.45 -3.72 -7.22
N ALA A 57 6.36 -4.67 -6.31
CA ALA A 57 6.63 -6.08 -6.52
C ALA A 57 5.31 -6.83 -6.65
N SER A 58 4.81 -6.97 -7.87
CA SER A 58 3.51 -7.57 -8.20
C SER A 58 3.62 -8.70 -9.24
N GLY A 59 4.71 -9.46 -9.19
CA GLY A 59 4.96 -10.58 -10.12
C GLY A 59 3.91 -11.69 -10.05
N GLU A 60 3.17 -11.83 -8.96
CA GLU A 60 2.03 -12.74 -8.81
C GLU A 60 0.87 -12.44 -9.78
N HIS A 61 0.82 -11.22 -10.34
CA HIS A 61 -0.15 -10.82 -11.36
C HIS A 61 0.36 -11.02 -12.81
N GLU A 62 1.47 -11.76 -13.00
CA GLU A 62 1.98 -12.07 -14.33
C GLU A 62 0.93 -12.80 -15.18
N GLY A 63 0.87 -12.42 -16.47
CA GLY A 63 -0.09 -12.94 -17.42
C GLY A 63 -1.40 -12.15 -17.52
N PHE A 64 -1.62 -11.13 -16.69
CA PHE A 64 -2.68 -10.13 -16.88
C PHE A 64 -2.16 -8.95 -17.71
N TRP A 65 -3.08 -8.34 -18.47
CA TRP A 65 -2.78 -7.15 -19.23
C TRP A 65 -2.53 -5.94 -18.31
N GLY A 66 -1.57 -5.11 -18.69
CA GLY A 66 -1.29 -3.84 -18.03
C GLY A 66 -0.34 -3.92 -16.82
N LEU A 67 0.16 -5.11 -16.46
CA LEU A 67 1.13 -5.26 -15.36
C LEU A 67 2.45 -4.54 -15.67
N LEU A 68 2.91 -3.73 -14.72
CA LEU A 68 4.27 -3.18 -14.68
C LEU A 68 4.84 -3.41 -13.27
N SER A 69 5.65 -4.43 -13.11
CA SER A 69 6.29 -4.79 -11.84
C SER A 69 7.80 -4.66 -11.93
N LEU A 70 8.42 -4.09 -10.91
CA LEU A 70 9.87 -4.07 -10.75
C LEU A 70 10.40 -5.40 -10.19
N GLY A 71 9.52 -6.20 -9.58
CA GLY A 71 9.92 -7.36 -8.78
C GLY A 71 10.49 -6.98 -7.43
N THR A 72 10.63 -7.97 -6.56
CA THR A 72 11.00 -7.79 -5.16
C THR A 72 12.37 -7.14 -4.98
N ASP A 73 13.38 -7.61 -5.73
CA ASP A 73 14.77 -7.18 -5.54
C ASP A 73 14.96 -5.72 -5.94
N ALA A 74 14.48 -5.32 -7.12
CA ALA A 74 14.62 -3.94 -7.59
C ALA A 74 13.77 -2.97 -6.74
N THR A 75 12.57 -3.38 -6.32
CA THR A 75 11.74 -2.60 -5.40
C THR A 75 12.45 -2.37 -4.07
N ALA A 76 12.99 -3.42 -3.46
CA ALA A 76 13.72 -3.30 -2.19
C ALA A 76 14.94 -2.37 -2.35
N GLN A 77 15.75 -2.55 -3.39
CA GLN A 77 16.92 -1.73 -3.64
C GLN A 77 16.56 -0.25 -3.82
N ALA A 78 15.55 0.06 -4.62
CA ALA A 78 15.11 1.44 -4.85
C ALA A 78 14.64 2.09 -3.54
N LEU A 79 13.85 1.39 -2.73
CA LEU A 79 13.34 1.92 -1.47
C LEU A 79 14.44 2.07 -0.40
N VAL A 80 15.46 1.20 -0.38
CA VAL A 80 16.65 1.36 0.48
C VAL A 80 17.39 2.65 0.12
N GLU A 81 17.60 2.95 -1.18
CA GLU A 81 18.25 4.18 -1.59
C GLU A 81 17.42 5.43 -1.24
N LEU A 82 16.08 5.34 -1.28
CA LEU A 82 15.23 6.42 -0.78
C LEU A 82 15.42 6.67 0.73
N VAL A 83 15.52 5.60 1.56
CA VAL A 83 15.82 5.73 2.99
C VAL A 83 17.14 6.46 3.19
N ARG A 84 18.21 6.00 2.53
CA ARG A 84 19.54 6.59 2.63
C ARG A 84 19.57 8.07 2.24
N SER A 85 18.85 8.42 1.17
CA SER A 85 18.71 9.80 0.72
C SER A 85 17.92 10.67 1.70
N ALA A 86 16.88 10.12 2.30
CA ALA A 86 15.96 10.86 3.17
C ALA A 86 16.56 11.20 4.55
N ARG A 87 17.51 10.41 5.06
CA ARG A 87 18.06 10.54 6.44
C ARG A 87 18.62 11.92 6.77
N ALA A 88 19.04 12.67 5.77
CA ALA A 88 19.56 14.04 5.96
C ALA A 88 18.44 15.05 6.29
N SER A 89 17.18 14.74 5.98
CA SER A 89 16.05 15.67 6.08
C SER A 89 14.95 15.21 7.03
N TRP A 90 14.77 13.90 7.19
CA TRP A 90 13.73 13.29 8.01
C TRP A 90 14.33 12.31 9.00
N SER A 91 13.79 12.26 10.22
CA SER A 91 14.26 11.38 11.27
C SER A 91 13.46 10.08 11.37
N ARG A 92 12.34 9.97 10.65
CA ARG A 92 11.53 8.78 10.53
C ARG A 92 10.92 8.70 9.13
N LEU A 93 10.91 7.51 8.55
CA LEU A 93 10.15 7.19 7.35
C LEU A 93 9.06 6.17 7.70
N VAL A 94 7.86 6.37 7.16
CA VAL A 94 6.78 5.37 7.22
C VAL A 94 6.38 5.04 5.78
N PHE A 95 6.69 3.84 5.33
CA PHE A 95 6.18 3.32 4.08
C PHE A 95 4.73 2.86 4.27
N VAL A 96 3.83 3.45 3.51
CA VAL A 96 2.40 3.12 3.51
C VAL A 96 2.12 2.36 2.22
N SER A 97 2.03 1.03 2.31
CA SER A 97 1.80 0.19 1.13
C SER A 97 0.31 -0.06 0.91
N GLY A 98 -0.18 0.16 -0.32
CA GLY A 98 -1.51 -0.27 -0.74
C GLY A 98 -1.54 -1.71 -1.25
N HIS A 99 -0.38 -2.35 -1.46
CA HIS A 99 -0.23 -3.65 -2.11
C HIS A 99 0.46 -4.68 -1.22
N GLY A 100 -0.18 -5.83 -1.04
CA GLY A 100 0.34 -6.92 -0.19
C GLY A 100 1.60 -7.58 -0.74
N GLY A 101 1.78 -7.63 -2.06
CA GLY A 101 2.96 -8.20 -2.73
C GLY A 101 4.26 -7.46 -2.40
N ASN A 102 4.19 -6.20 -1.96
CA ASN A 102 5.35 -5.43 -1.52
C ASN A 102 5.93 -5.90 -0.18
N PHE A 103 5.27 -6.84 0.52
CA PHE A 103 5.65 -7.24 1.88
C PHE A 103 7.12 -7.64 1.99
N GLU A 104 7.60 -8.52 1.12
CA GLU A 104 8.98 -9.01 1.19
C GLU A 104 10.00 -7.91 0.88
N ALA A 105 9.73 -7.07 -0.11
CA ALA A 105 10.59 -5.94 -0.43
C ALA A 105 10.69 -4.96 0.74
N LEU A 106 9.57 -4.56 1.32
CA LEU A 106 9.53 -3.64 2.46
C LEU A 106 10.11 -4.25 3.74
N HIS A 107 9.96 -5.56 3.97
CA HIS A 107 10.63 -6.23 5.09
C HIS A 107 12.16 -6.16 4.95
N ARG A 108 12.71 -6.34 3.75
CA ARG A 108 14.15 -6.18 3.49
C ARG A 108 14.61 -4.74 3.72
N VAL A 109 13.82 -3.74 3.30
CA VAL A 109 14.10 -2.32 3.56
C VAL A 109 14.22 -2.06 5.06
N VAL A 110 13.24 -2.53 5.86
CA VAL A 110 13.27 -2.37 7.32
C VAL A 110 14.51 -3.05 7.94
N THR A 111 14.86 -4.24 7.45
CA THR A 111 16.04 -4.97 7.93
C THR A 111 17.33 -4.19 7.68
N VAL A 112 17.51 -3.66 6.47
CA VAL A 112 18.69 -2.83 6.13
C VAL A 112 18.69 -1.54 6.94
N ALA A 113 17.56 -0.84 7.02
CA ALA A 113 17.42 0.39 7.79
C ALA A 113 17.78 0.20 9.27
N GLN A 114 17.36 -0.92 9.87
CA GLN A 114 17.71 -1.26 11.25
C GLN A 114 19.22 -1.43 11.46
N VAL A 115 19.90 -2.08 10.52
CA VAL A 115 21.38 -2.25 10.56
C VAL A 115 22.08 -0.90 10.38
N GLU A 116 21.54 -0.02 9.55
CA GLU A 116 22.11 1.31 9.27
C GLU A 116 21.71 2.38 10.31
N GLY A 117 20.85 2.03 11.30
CA GLY A 117 20.41 2.93 12.37
C GLY A 117 19.28 3.89 11.96
N ASP A 118 18.60 3.65 10.85
CA ASP A 118 17.48 4.47 10.40
C ASP A 118 16.16 4.04 11.06
N ASP A 119 15.29 5.01 11.37
CA ASP A 119 13.95 4.77 11.92
C ASP A 119 12.94 4.64 10.80
N VAL A 120 12.72 3.41 10.36
CA VAL A 120 11.82 3.05 9.25
C VAL A 120 10.72 2.13 9.76
N LEU A 121 9.48 2.51 9.46
CA LEU A 121 8.27 1.74 9.78
C LEU A 121 7.51 1.44 8.49
N VAL A 122 6.68 0.40 8.53
CA VAL A 122 5.84 -0.02 7.39
C VAL A 122 4.42 -0.24 7.88
N TRP A 123 3.46 0.13 7.05
CA TRP A 123 2.05 -0.16 7.22
C TRP A 123 1.47 -0.80 5.95
N PHE A 124 0.59 -1.75 6.16
CA PHE A 124 -0.26 -2.37 5.13
C PHE A 124 -1.72 -2.28 5.55
N PRO A 125 -2.67 -2.22 4.61
CA PRO A 125 -4.08 -2.29 4.92
C PRO A 125 -4.40 -3.57 5.71
N THR A 126 -5.04 -3.41 6.85
CA THR A 126 -5.58 -4.52 7.62
C THR A 126 -7.08 -4.52 7.49
N ASP A 127 -7.64 -5.56 6.90
CA ASP A 127 -9.07 -5.80 6.92
C ASP A 127 -9.31 -7.26 7.33
N HIS A 128 -9.78 -7.46 8.56
CA HIS A 128 -10.03 -8.78 9.12
C HIS A 128 -11.33 -9.42 8.58
N GLU A 129 -12.20 -8.61 7.97
CA GLU A 129 -13.47 -9.03 7.37
C GLU A 129 -13.42 -8.94 5.84
N GLY A 130 -12.27 -8.55 5.31
CA GLY A 130 -12.10 -8.19 3.92
C GLY A 130 -11.74 -9.36 3.05
N ASP A 131 -11.76 -9.03 1.82
CA ASP A 131 -11.39 -9.84 0.68
C ASP A 131 -9.89 -9.64 0.36
N ALA A 132 -9.42 -10.51 -0.51
CA ALA A 132 -8.00 -10.62 -0.80
C ALA A 132 -7.51 -9.61 -1.83
N HIS A 133 -8.33 -9.29 -2.86
CA HIS A 133 -7.92 -8.44 -3.98
C HIS A 133 -9.12 -8.03 -4.85
N ALA A 134 -9.21 -6.75 -5.18
CA ALA A 134 -10.24 -6.16 -6.04
C ALA A 134 -11.69 -6.46 -5.58
N GLY A 135 -11.91 -6.61 -4.28
CA GLY A 135 -13.24 -6.91 -3.74
C GLY A 135 -13.86 -5.72 -3.00
N VAL A 136 -14.64 -6.00 -1.95
CA VAL A 136 -15.43 -4.98 -1.25
C VAL A 136 -14.57 -3.89 -0.61
N THR A 137 -13.40 -4.25 -0.09
CA THR A 137 -12.51 -3.33 0.63
C THR A 137 -11.96 -2.24 -0.29
N GLU A 138 -11.22 -2.62 -1.32
CA GLU A 138 -10.60 -1.67 -2.25
C GLU A 138 -11.66 -0.90 -3.05
N THR A 139 -12.71 -1.58 -3.51
CA THR A 139 -13.83 -0.96 -4.22
C THR A 139 -14.50 0.11 -3.36
N SER A 140 -14.73 -0.15 -2.08
CA SER A 140 -15.32 0.84 -1.16
C SER A 140 -14.41 2.04 -0.95
N VAL A 141 -13.10 1.82 -0.79
CA VAL A 141 -12.15 2.91 -0.64
C VAL A 141 -12.15 3.80 -1.88
N LEU A 142 -12.07 3.22 -3.08
CA LEU A 142 -12.09 3.99 -4.31
C LEU A 142 -13.42 4.74 -4.51
N LEU A 143 -14.56 4.13 -4.21
CA LEU A 143 -15.87 4.82 -4.19
C LEU A 143 -15.88 6.03 -3.24
N SER A 144 -15.15 5.96 -2.12
CA SER A 144 -15.06 7.06 -1.17
C SER A 144 -14.12 8.18 -1.60
N VAL A 145 -13.19 7.89 -2.51
CA VAL A 145 -12.25 8.87 -3.10
C VAL A 145 -12.91 9.58 -4.27
N ASP A 146 -13.32 8.80 -5.26
CA ASP A 146 -14.04 9.27 -6.45
C ASP A 146 -14.84 8.10 -7.06
N PRO A 147 -16.18 8.14 -7.04
CA PRO A 147 -17.01 7.10 -7.65
C PRO A 147 -16.72 6.86 -9.14
N ALA A 148 -16.20 7.85 -9.87
CA ALA A 148 -15.85 7.71 -11.29
C ALA A 148 -14.67 6.74 -11.54
N LEU A 149 -13.89 6.41 -10.51
CA LEU A 149 -12.83 5.42 -10.58
C LEU A 149 -13.35 3.97 -10.63
N VAL A 150 -14.62 3.75 -10.27
CA VAL A 150 -15.20 2.41 -10.15
C VAL A 150 -16.22 2.20 -11.25
N ARG A 151 -16.01 1.17 -12.09
CA ARG A 151 -16.97 0.80 -13.13
C ARG A 151 -18.10 -0.03 -12.53
N GLU A 152 -19.28 -0.01 -13.18
CA GLU A 152 -20.47 -0.73 -12.73
C GLU A 152 -20.33 -2.25 -12.85
N GLU A 153 -19.73 -2.74 -13.94
CA GLU A 153 -19.54 -4.17 -14.19
C GLU A 153 -18.41 -4.71 -13.31
N ARG A 154 -18.77 -5.50 -12.32
CA ARG A 154 -17.87 -6.03 -11.29
C ARG A 154 -17.86 -7.56 -11.34
N ALA A 155 -16.68 -8.15 -11.47
CA ALA A 155 -16.52 -9.58 -11.34
C ALA A 155 -16.52 -9.99 -9.86
N VAL A 156 -17.13 -11.11 -9.55
CA VAL A 156 -17.15 -11.73 -8.22
C VAL A 156 -16.37 -13.03 -8.27
N PHE A 157 -15.47 -13.23 -7.34
CA PHE A 157 -14.74 -14.49 -7.20
C PHE A 157 -14.30 -14.71 -5.75
N ALA A 158 -14.86 -15.73 -5.11
CA ALA A 158 -14.45 -16.09 -3.75
C ALA A 158 -13.04 -16.70 -3.76
N ALA A 159 -12.11 -16.06 -3.07
CA ALA A 159 -10.75 -16.58 -2.94
C ALA A 159 -10.78 -17.93 -2.20
N PRO A 160 -10.18 -19.01 -2.74
CA PRO A 160 -10.13 -20.30 -2.05
C PRO A 160 -9.25 -20.22 -0.81
N GLU A 161 -9.49 -21.13 0.15
CA GLU A 161 -8.61 -21.26 1.31
C GLU A 161 -7.15 -21.49 0.85
N GLY A 162 -6.19 -20.81 1.48
CA GLY A 162 -4.76 -20.91 1.13
C GLY A 162 -4.37 -20.22 -0.17
N TRP A 163 -5.23 -19.37 -0.73
CA TRP A 163 -5.00 -18.65 -1.97
C TRP A 163 -3.66 -17.92 -2.02
N MET A 164 -3.20 -17.31 -0.92
CA MET A 164 -1.91 -16.59 -0.87
C MET A 164 -0.71 -17.51 -1.19
N ALA A 165 -0.69 -18.70 -0.61
CA ALA A 165 0.36 -19.67 -0.88
C ALA A 165 0.31 -20.18 -2.33
N GLN A 166 -0.88 -20.31 -2.89
CA GLN A 166 -1.08 -20.70 -4.29
C GLN A 166 -0.69 -19.56 -5.24
N ALA A 167 -1.09 -18.32 -4.97
CA ALA A 167 -0.72 -17.15 -5.77
C ALA A 167 0.80 -16.96 -5.86
N ARG A 168 1.50 -17.14 -4.74
CA ARG A 168 2.97 -17.08 -4.71
C ARG A 168 3.64 -18.17 -5.57
N ARG A 169 3.03 -19.36 -5.70
CA ARG A 169 3.59 -20.47 -6.48
C ARG A 169 3.22 -20.44 -7.96
N SER A 170 1.99 -20.03 -8.27
CA SER A 170 1.38 -20.25 -9.59
C SER A 170 0.80 -18.98 -10.21
N GLY A 171 0.90 -17.84 -9.53
CA GLY A 171 0.28 -16.58 -9.92
C GLY A 171 -1.22 -16.51 -9.64
N VAL A 172 -1.73 -15.29 -9.61
CA VAL A 172 -3.17 -14.99 -9.39
C VAL A 172 -4.02 -15.53 -10.54
N ARG A 173 -3.51 -15.50 -11.77
CA ARG A 173 -4.25 -15.98 -12.95
C ARG A 173 -4.60 -17.48 -12.89
N ALA A 174 -3.79 -18.28 -12.22
CA ALA A 174 -4.08 -19.70 -12.04
C ALA A 174 -5.21 -19.96 -11.03
N ILE A 175 -5.56 -18.96 -10.21
CA ILE A 175 -6.62 -19.04 -9.21
C ILE A 175 -7.89 -18.39 -9.75
N SER A 176 -7.78 -17.15 -10.21
CA SER A 176 -8.88 -16.34 -10.71
C SER A 176 -8.62 -15.89 -12.14
N PRO A 177 -9.45 -16.31 -13.11
CA PRO A 177 -9.31 -15.86 -14.49
C PRO A 177 -9.52 -14.35 -14.68
N THR A 178 -10.31 -13.72 -13.81
CA THR A 178 -10.61 -12.28 -13.81
C THR A 178 -9.60 -11.47 -13.00
N GLY A 179 -8.79 -12.13 -12.18
CA GLY A 179 -7.86 -11.50 -11.24
C GLY A 179 -8.51 -11.05 -9.93
N VAL A 180 -9.84 -11.01 -9.84
CA VAL A 180 -10.55 -10.66 -8.60
C VAL A 180 -10.46 -11.80 -7.61
N LEU A 181 -10.16 -11.50 -6.35
CA LEU A 181 -10.14 -12.44 -5.23
C LEU A 181 -11.01 -11.88 -4.09
N GLY A 182 -12.28 -11.61 -4.39
CA GLY A 182 -13.23 -11.01 -3.47
C GLY A 182 -14.61 -10.81 -4.09
N ASP A 183 -15.52 -10.22 -3.33
CA ASP A 183 -16.84 -9.82 -3.78
C ASP A 183 -17.04 -8.31 -3.61
N PRO A 184 -17.03 -7.52 -4.68
CA PRO A 184 -17.24 -6.08 -4.61
C PRO A 184 -18.71 -5.65 -4.58
N SER A 185 -19.68 -6.58 -4.52
CA SER A 185 -21.12 -6.29 -4.66
C SER A 185 -21.64 -5.34 -3.59
N ASP A 186 -21.20 -5.53 -2.33
CA ASP A 186 -21.61 -4.73 -1.17
C ASP A 186 -20.69 -3.50 -0.92
N ALA A 187 -19.89 -3.14 -1.89
CA ALA A 187 -19.00 -1.98 -1.75
C ALA A 187 -19.77 -0.67 -1.75
N THR A 188 -19.47 0.19 -0.77
CA THR A 188 -20.08 1.52 -0.63
C THR A 188 -19.04 2.58 -0.26
N ALA A 189 -19.29 3.82 -0.67
CA ALA A 189 -18.45 4.95 -0.27
C ALA A 189 -18.45 5.17 1.26
N GLU A 190 -19.53 4.83 1.97
CA GLU A 190 -19.60 4.93 3.42
C GLU A 190 -18.65 3.94 4.11
N ARG A 191 -18.66 2.68 3.68
CA ARG A 191 -17.68 1.67 4.12
C ARG A 191 -16.25 2.13 3.83
N GLY A 192 -16.00 2.71 2.64
CA GLY A 192 -14.70 3.24 2.27
C GLY A 192 -14.24 4.37 3.21
N ARG A 193 -15.11 5.31 3.58
CA ARG A 193 -14.79 6.36 4.57
C ARG A 193 -14.45 5.77 5.93
N THR A 194 -15.18 4.76 6.38
CA THR A 194 -14.92 4.06 7.65
C THR A 194 -13.55 3.36 7.64
N LEU A 195 -13.22 2.66 6.55
CA LEU A 195 -11.92 2.02 6.36
C LEU A 195 -10.78 3.03 6.38
N ARG A 196 -10.90 4.12 5.62
CA ARG A 196 -9.91 5.20 5.59
C ARG A 196 -9.68 5.83 6.96
N ALA A 197 -10.74 6.11 7.71
CA ALA A 197 -10.62 6.65 9.06
C ALA A 197 -9.87 5.69 10.01
N ARG A 198 -10.14 4.39 9.93
CA ARG A 198 -9.43 3.36 10.69
C ARG A 198 -7.96 3.29 10.29
N TRP A 199 -7.65 3.20 9.01
CA TRP A 199 -6.29 3.12 8.48
C TRP A 199 -5.47 4.37 8.77
N CYS A 200 -6.09 5.54 8.68
CA CYS A 200 -5.49 6.79 9.13
C CYS A 200 -5.08 6.70 10.60
N GLY A 201 -5.95 6.21 11.49
CA GLY A 201 -5.64 6.00 12.91
C GLY A 201 -4.49 5.01 13.14
N GLU A 202 -4.42 3.94 12.37
CA GLU A 202 -3.33 2.95 12.44
C GLU A 202 -1.97 3.58 12.05
N VAL A 203 -1.94 4.34 10.95
CA VAL A 203 -0.69 5.03 10.51
C VAL A 203 -0.32 6.13 11.48
N VAL A 204 -1.29 6.89 12.02
CA VAL A 204 -1.05 7.88 13.09
C VAL A 204 -0.39 7.21 14.30
N ALA A 205 -0.84 6.03 14.69
CA ALA A 205 -0.23 5.30 15.80
C ALA A 205 1.23 4.91 15.51
N LEU A 206 1.62 4.69 14.25
CA LEU A 206 3.02 4.49 13.87
C LEU A 206 3.82 5.80 13.91
N VAL A 207 3.23 6.89 13.42
CA VAL A 207 3.86 8.22 13.44
C VAL A 207 4.17 8.66 14.87
N ASP A 208 3.23 8.42 15.79
CA ASP A 208 3.31 8.83 17.20
C ASP A 208 4.17 7.89 18.08
N ARG A 209 4.66 6.75 17.56
CA ARG A 209 5.54 5.86 18.33
C ARG A 209 6.78 6.60 18.85
N PRO A 210 7.26 6.31 20.07
CA PRO A 210 8.55 6.80 20.54
C PRO A 210 9.64 6.47 19.51
N ARG A 211 10.52 7.43 19.25
CA ARG A 211 11.67 7.19 18.36
C ARG A 211 12.69 6.34 19.07
N ARG A 212 13.41 5.50 18.31
CA ARG A 212 14.57 4.81 18.89
C ARG A 212 15.61 5.86 19.28
N GLU A 213 16.09 5.81 20.50
CA GLU A 213 17.27 6.58 20.88
C GLU A 213 18.47 6.01 20.12
N SER A 214 19.15 6.87 19.39
CA SER A 214 20.37 6.55 18.63
C SER A 214 21.58 6.41 19.54
#